data_a266de82c4944c5f6599b88358e56117
#
_entry.id   a266de82c4944c5f6599b88358e56117
#
_cell.length_a   1.000
_cell.length_b   1.000
_cell.length_c   1.000
_cell.angle_alpha   90.00
_cell.angle_beta   90.00
_cell.angle_gamma   90.00
#
_symmetry.space_group_name_H-M   'P 1'
#
loop_
_entity.id
_entity.type
_entity.pdbx_description
1 polymer ?
#
loop_
_entity_poly.entity_id
_entity_poly.type
_entity_poly.pdbx_seq_one_letter_code
_entity_poly.pdbx_strand_id
1 'polypeptide(L)'
;MIDCAAYIGGYPFRHLPHPDPDVLVRVLQREKLAGAWVGYLPAPWQRDPIAANEVLFAALEPHRATLHPAPVVRPDWPRWERTLRELVEQGAPAIRAYPMHWGMGAHDTTMHSLALACGELQVPLVLTVRFEDLRQRSALDVAGDLTAAHVRALARAHERVRLVVTGAGKDLLEEVHWGLTPDEQRRVFWDFAWVWGPPEDHFAHLIRTVGAERFVYGTHWPLRLTQNARANLDLLPDSLRDAAITDAAAIMTVGKTPT
;
A
#
# COMPACT_ATOMS: atom_id res chain seq x y z
N MET A 1 11.09 8.56 7.97
CA MET A 1 10.52 7.45 7.18
C MET A 1 9.01 7.43 7.42
N ILE A 2 8.20 7.23 6.38
CA ILE A 2 6.74 7.16 6.44
C ILE A 2 6.29 5.71 6.25
N ASP A 3 5.34 5.26 7.08
CA ASP A 3 4.67 3.96 6.91
C ASP A 3 3.61 4.05 5.80
N CYS A 4 3.77 3.32 4.70
CA CYS A 4 2.83 3.36 3.56
C CYS A 4 1.61 2.44 3.71
N ALA A 5 1.56 1.59 4.75
CA ALA A 5 0.58 0.52 4.91
C ALA A 5 -0.04 0.46 6.30
N ALA A 6 -0.35 1.62 6.90
CA ALA A 6 -1.09 1.67 8.15
C ALA A 6 -2.60 1.79 7.91
N TYR A 7 -3.39 1.35 8.90
CA TYR A 7 -4.84 1.40 8.86
C TYR A 7 -5.43 1.84 10.21
N ILE A 8 -6.66 2.39 10.13
CA ILE A 8 -7.55 2.61 11.27
C ILE A 8 -8.89 1.93 11.00
N GLY A 9 -9.69 1.76 12.06
CA GLY A 9 -11.00 1.10 11.99
C GLY A 9 -10.94 -0.41 12.20
N GLY A 10 -12.10 -0.98 12.53
CA GLY A 10 -12.22 -2.41 12.84
C GLY A 10 -12.07 -3.31 11.62
N TYR A 11 -11.54 -4.50 11.82
CA TYR A 11 -11.50 -5.54 10.80
C TYR A 11 -12.78 -6.38 10.87
N PRO A 12 -13.48 -6.64 9.74
CA PRO A 12 -14.80 -7.26 9.79
C PRO A 12 -14.81 -8.69 10.35
N PHE A 13 -13.69 -9.41 10.28
CA PHE A 13 -13.66 -10.86 10.54
C PHE A 13 -13.07 -11.24 11.90
N ARG A 14 -12.45 -10.31 12.60
CA ARG A 14 -11.98 -10.50 13.98
C ARG A 14 -11.81 -9.19 14.73
N HIS A 15 -11.90 -9.24 16.05
CA HIS A 15 -11.57 -8.09 16.87
C HIS A 15 -10.08 -7.73 16.75
N LEU A 16 -9.80 -6.45 16.50
CA LEU A 16 -8.46 -5.88 16.53
C LEU A 16 -8.32 -5.00 17.76
N PRO A 17 -7.29 -5.18 18.57
CA PRO A 17 -6.99 -4.24 19.62
C PRO A 17 -6.49 -2.93 19.01
N HIS A 18 -6.97 -1.81 19.55
CA HIS A 18 -6.41 -0.49 19.28
C HIS A 18 -6.42 -0.03 17.80
N PRO A 19 -7.56 -0.08 17.09
CA PRO A 19 -7.64 0.37 15.70
C PRO A 19 -7.78 1.90 15.55
N ASP A 20 -7.48 2.66 16.61
CA ASP A 20 -7.76 4.09 16.74
C ASP A 20 -6.58 4.96 16.28
N PRO A 21 -6.82 6.18 15.73
CA PRO A 21 -5.76 7.10 15.32
C PRO A 21 -4.80 7.49 16.45
N ASP A 22 -5.31 7.73 17.66
CA ASP A 22 -4.48 8.08 18.82
C ASP A 22 -3.46 7.00 19.18
N VAL A 23 -3.86 5.73 19.05
CA VAL A 23 -2.94 4.61 19.28
C VAL A 23 -1.92 4.54 18.16
N LEU A 24 -2.33 4.73 16.91
CA LEU A 24 -1.41 4.74 15.77
C LEU A 24 -0.34 5.83 15.93
N VAL A 25 -0.71 7.04 16.34
CA VAL A 25 0.27 8.11 16.63
C VAL A 25 1.31 7.68 17.66
N ARG A 26 0.87 7.07 18.78
CA ARG A 26 1.80 6.55 19.79
C ARG A 26 2.70 5.42 19.26
N VAL A 27 2.16 4.57 18.39
CA VAL A 27 2.94 3.52 17.71
C VAL A 27 4.01 4.14 16.81
N LEU A 28 3.65 5.11 15.98
CA LEU A 28 4.62 5.81 15.12
C LEU A 28 5.74 6.48 15.92
N GLN A 29 5.39 7.14 17.03
CA GLN A 29 6.38 7.76 17.95
C GLN A 29 7.34 6.71 18.53
N ARG A 30 6.80 5.57 19.00
CA ARG A 30 7.61 4.46 19.53
C ARG A 30 8.56 3.90 18.48
N GLU A 31 8.10 3.73 17.26
CA GLU A 31 8.89 3.19 16.14
C GLU A 31 9.77 4.26 15.46
N LYS A 32 9.73 5.51 15.95
CA LYS A 32 10.47 6.66 15.37
C LYS A 32 10.14 6.89 13.89
N LEU A 33 8.89 6.72 13.51
CA LEU A 33 8.39 7.01 12.18
C LEU A 33 7.87 8.45 12.12
N ALA A 34 8.11 9.11 10.99
CA ALA A 34 7.71 10.51 10.78
C ALA A 34 6.21 10.66 10.55
N GLY A 35 5.56 9.61 10.06
CA GLY A 35 4.13 9.62 9.76
C GLY A 35 3.68 8.33 9.09
N ALA A 36 2.42 8.31 8.66
CA ALA A 36 1.86 7.18 7.93
C ALA A 36 0.85 7.60 6.86
N TRP A 37 0.79 6.84 5.75
CA TRP A 37 -0.35 6.81 4.84
C TRP A 37 -1.40 5.87 5.40
N VAL A 38 -2.52 6.43 5.81
CA VAL A 38 -3.52 5.68 6.57
C VAL A 38 -4.73 5.36 5.71
N GLY A 39 -5.07 4.08 5.62
CA GLY A 39 -6.31 3.60 5.02
C GLY A 39 -7.39 3.35 6.07
N TYR A 40 -8.66 3.35 5.65
CA TYR A 40 -9.77 2.89 6.48
C TYR A 40 -9.96 1.39 6.25
N LEU A 41 -9.68 0.59 7.26
CA LEU A 41 -9.64 -0.87 7.13
C LEU A 41 -10.97 -1.50 6.68
N PRO A 42 -12.15 -1.00 7.10
CA PRO A 42 -13.43 -1.53 6.62
C PRO A 42 -13.75 -1.21 5.15
N ALA A 43 -13.08 -0.24 4.52
CA ALA A 43 -13.42 0.27 3.19
C ALA A 43 -13.54 -0.80 2.08
N PRO A 44 -12.69 -1.86 2.00
CA PRO A 44 -12.81 -2.90 0.98
C PRO A 44 -14.17 -3.60 0.95
N TRP A 45 -14.82 -3.72 2.12
CA TRP A 45 -16.10 -4.42 2.31
C TRP A 45 -17.31 -3.49 2.37
N GLN A 46 -17.10 -2.17 2.40
CA GLN A 46 -18.18 -1.20 2.35
C GLN A 46 -18.64 -0.97 0.92
N ARG A 47 -19.96 -0.90 0.74
CA ARG A 47 -20.54 -0.63 -0.57
C ARG A 47 -20.25 0.79 -1.05
N ASP A 48 -20.33 1.77 -0.15
CA ASP A 48 -20.14 3.18 -0.44
C ASP A 48 -18.71 3.64 -0.11
N PRO A 49 -17.86 3.84 -1.13
CA PRO A 49 -16.50 4.31 -0.91
C PRO A 49 -16.42 5.78 -0.43
N ILE A 50 -17.44 6.59 -0.72
CA ILE A 50 -17.46 8.01 -0.31
C ILE A 50 -17.66 8.09 1.20
N ALA A 51 -18.66 7.37 1.74
CA ALA A 51 -18.88 7.30 3.17
C ALA A 51 -17.67 6.73 3.92
N ALA A 52 -16.96 5.74 3.35
CA ALA A 52 -15.73 5.22 3.93
C ALA A 52 -14.62 6.29 4.00
N ASN A 53 -14.48 7.10 2.97
CA ASN A 53 -13.51 8.19 2.94
C ASN A 53 -13.87 9.31 3.92
N GLU A 54 -15.15 9.68 4.04
CA GLU A 54 -15.61 10.67 5.03
C GLU A 54 -15.24 10.26 6.46
N VAL A 55 -15.45 8.98 6.81
CA VAL A 55 -15.03 8.44 8.11
C VAL A 55 -13.52 8.54 8.29
N LEU A 56 -12.74 8.18 7.27
CA LEU A 56 -11.28 8.28 7.30
C LEU A 56 -10.82 9.71 7.55
N PHE A 57 -11.29 10.67 6.74
CA PHE A 57 -10.88 12.07 6.86
C PHE A 57 -11.26 12.66 8.21
N ALA A 58 -12.50 12.42 8.68
CA ALA A 58 -12.96 12.90 9.98
C ALA A 58 -12.12 12.34 11.15
N ALA A 59 -11.81 11.03 11.11
CA ALA A 59 -11.02 10.39 12.15
C ALA A 59 -9.56 10.90 12.19
N LEU A 60 -8.99 11.27 11.04
CA LEU A 60 -7.59 11.72 10.96
C LEU A 60 -7.44 13.25 11.12
N GLU A 61 -8.51 14.01 11.13
CA GLU A 61 -8.45 15.49 11.18
C GLU A 61 -7.60 16.01 12.37
N PRO A 62 -7.73 15.45 13.61
CA PRO A 62 -6.88 15.90 14.71
C PRO A 62 -5.37 15.55 14.57
N HIS A 63 -5.05 14.66 13.65
CA HIS A 63 -3.70 14.07 13.53
C HIS A 63 -3.05 14.32 12.15
N ARG A 64 -3.55 15.28 11.38
CA ARG A 64 -3.12 15.55 9.99
C ARG A 64 -1.63 15.86 9.83
N ALA A 65 -0.96 16.25 10.91
CA ALA A 65 0.48 16.51 10.89
C ALA A 65 1.31 15.22 10.71
N THR A 66 0.79 14.06 11.12
CA THR A 66 1.49 12.77 11.11
C THR A 66 0.73 11.67 10.38
N LEU A 67 -0.61 11.73 10.38
CA LEU A 67 -1.46 10.75 9.72
C LEU A 67 -2.05 11.35 8.43
N HIS A 68 -1.59 10.83 7.31
CA HIS A 68 -1.99 11.29 5.98
C HIS A 68 -3.04 10.33 5.40
N PRO A 69 -4.28 10.76 5.16
CA PRO A 69 -5.30 9.87 4.63
C PRO A 69 -4.93 9.39 3.22
N ALA A 70 -4.91 8.08 3.04
CA ALA A 70 -4.84 7.41 1.75
C ALA A 70 -6.22 6.79 1.45
N PRO A 71 -7.13 7.58 0.86
CA PRO A 71 -8.52 7.21 0.65
C PRO A 71 -8.68 6.13 -0.42
N VAL A 72 -9.84 5.51 -0.44
CA VAL A 72 -10.21 4.51 -1.45
C VAL A 72 -10.92 5.18 -2.63
N VAL A 73 -10.58 4.74 -3.85
CA VAL A 73 -11.36 5.05 -5.06
C VAL A 73 -11.75 3.74 -5.72
N ARG A 74 -13.05 3.57 -5.89
CA ARG A 74 -13.66 2.41 -6.53
C ARG A 74 -14.09 2.77 -7.96
N PRO A 75 -13.43 2.24 -9.01
CA PRO A 75 -13.60 2.76 -10.38
C PRO A 75 -14.91 2.36 -11.06
N ASP A 76 -15.70 1.44 -10.50
CA ASP A 76 -17.07 1.13 -10.94
C ASP A 76 -18.14 1.98 -10.22
N TRP A 77 -17.71 2.89 -9.32
CA TRP A 77 -18.61 3.80 -8.63
C TRP A 77 -18.94 5.04 -9.49
N PRO A 78 -20.18 5.53 -9.49
CA PRO A 78 -20.53 6.70 -10.29
C PRO A 78 -19.67 7.93 -9.98
N ARG A 79 -19.16 8.59 -10.99
CA ARG A 79 -18.34 9.82 -10.91
C ARG A 79 -17.01 9.62 -10.18
N TRP A 80 -16.45 8.43 -10.17
CA TRP A 80 -15.19 8.12 -9.49
C TRP A 80 -14.02 9.02 -9.95
N GLU A 81 -13.98 9.44 -11.22
CA GLU A 81 -12.92 10.34 -11.73
C GLU A 81 -12.97 11.71 -11.05
N ARG A 82 -14.19 12.21 -10.81
CA ARG A 82 -14.37 13.46 -10.06
C ARG A 82 -13.91 13.27 -8.61
N THR A 83 -14.35 12.22 -7.97
CA THR A 83 -13.92 11.87 -6.60
C THR A 83 -12.41 11.77 -6.51
N LEU A 84 -11.74 11.09 -7.47
CA LEU A 84 -10.29 10.99 -7.51
C LEU A 84 -9.60 12.37 -7.53
N ARG A 85 -10.05 13.29 -8.40
CA ARG A 85 -9.49 14.63 -8.48
C ARG A 85 -9.68 15.42 -7.18
N GLU A 86 -10.89 15.40 -6.63
CA GLU A 86 -11.20 16.05 -5.35
C GLU A 86 -10.31 15.54 -4.20
N LEU A 87 -10.07 14.23 -4.12
CA LEU A 87 -9.19 13.64 -3.12
C LEU A 87 -7.73 14.06 -3.28
N VAL A 88 -7.25 14.12 -4.52
CA VAL A 88 -5.89 14.62 -4.81
C VAL A 88 -5.74 16.09 -4.48
N GLU A 89 -6.74 16.92 -4.79
CA GLU A 89 -6.80 18.35 -4.43
C GLU A 89 -6.82 18.56 -2.92
N GLN A 90 -7.44 17.65 -2.16
CA GLN A 90 -7.42 17.63 -0.69
C GLN A 90 -6.08 17.16 -0.10
N GLY A 91 -5.10 16.83 -0.95
CA GLY A 91 -3.75 16.45 -0.55
C GLY A 91 -3.60 14.98 -0.16
N ALA A 92 -4.43 14.08 -0.70
CA ALA A 92 -4.23 12.65 -0.53
C ALA A 92 -2.85 12.23 -1.06
N PRO A 93 -1.98 11.60 -0.26
CA PRO A 93 -0.63 11.22 -0.66
C PRO A 93 -0.62 10.03 -1.62
N ALA A 94 -1.66 9.23 -1.58
CA ALA A 94 -1.85 8.04 -2.39
C ALA A 94 -3.34 7.67 -2.44
N ILE A 95 -3.73 6.89 -3.43
CA ILE A 95 -5.08 6.33 -3.58
C ILE A 95 -5.02 4.83 -3.38
N ARG A 96 -5.97 4.25 -2.64
CA ARG A 96 -6.07 2.80 -2.43
C ARG A 96 -7.15 2.19 -3.32
N ALA A 97 -6.87 0.97 -3.81
CA ALA A 97 -7.85 0.16 -4.52
C ALA A 97 -7.72 -1.32 -4.11
N TYR A 98 -8.85 -2.02 -4.11
CA TYR A 98 -8.97 -3.39 -3.65
C TYR A 98 -9.68 -4.28 -4.70
N PRO A 99 -9.07 -4.49 -5.89
CA PRO A 99 -9.75 -5.14 -7.01
C PRO A 99 -10.30 -6.52 -6.66
N MET A 100 -9.58 -7.30 -5.85
CA MET A 100 -10.02 -8.65 -5.45
C MET A 100 -11.31 -8.63 -4.62
N HIS A 101 -11.46 -7.64 -3.73
CA HIS A 101 -12.66 -7.48 -2.90
C HIS A 101 -13.86 -6.97 -3.70
N TRP A 102 -13.61 -6.35 -4.85
CA TRP A 102 -14.64 -5.83 -5.75
C TRP A 102 -14.95 -6.77 -6.92
N GLY A 103 -14.31 -7.95 -6.96
CA GLY A 103 -14.50 -8.93 -8.03
C GLY A 103 -13.95 -8.52 -9.39
N MET A 104 -12.97 -7.60 -9.40
CA MET A 104 -12.34 -7.08 -10.61
C MET A 104 -11.14 -7.95 -10.99
N GLY A 105 -11.14 -8.49 -12.21
CA GLY A 105 -10.04 -9.32 -12.72
C GLY A 105 -8.82 -8.51 -13.15
N ALA A 106 -7.74 -9.22 -13.49
CA ALA A 106 -6.47 -8.61 -13.89
C ALA A 106 -6.55 -7.68 -15.11
N HIS A 107 -7.51 -7.90 -15.98
CA HIS A 107 -7.75 -7.12 -17.20
C HIS A 107 -9.02 -6.28 -17.13
N ASP A 108 -9.50 -5.99 -15.93
CA ASP A 108 -10.66 -5.14 -15.74
C ASP A 108 -10.39 -3.73 -16.25
N THR A 109 -11.23 -3.26 -17.16
CA THR A 109 -11.04 -1.98 -17.85
C THR A 109 -11.24 -0.79 -16.93
N THR A 110 -12.06 -0.92 -15.88
CA THR A 110 -12.29 0.17 -14.92
C THR A 110 -11.08 0.33 -14.00
N MET A 111 -10.46 -0.76 -13.56
CA MET A 111 -9.20 -0.72 -12.81
C MET A 111 -8.06 -0.16 -13.66
N HIS A 112 -7.99 -0.51 -14.95
CA HIS A 112 -7.03 0.08 -15.87
C HIS A 112 -7.22 1.60 -15.99
N SER A 113 -8.48 2.06 -16.11
CA SER A 113 -8.81 3.49 -16.17
C SER A 113 -8.42 4.23 -14.89
N LEU A 114 -8.59 3.61 -13.72
CA LEU A 114 -8.13 4.19 -12.45
C LEU A 114 -6.59 4.32 -12.41
N ALA A 115 -5.87 3.30 -12.83
CA ALA A 115 -4.41 3.34 -12.87
C ALA A 115 -3.90 4.38 -13.88
N LEU A 116 -4.54 4.52 -15.04
CA LEU A 116 -4.28 5.57 -16.03
C LEU A 116 -4.46 6.96 -15.39
N ALA A 117 -5.60 7.23 -14.77
CA ALA A 117 -5.90 8.51 -14.14
C ALA A 117 -4.94 8.84 -12.98
N CYS A 118 -4.56 7.83 -12.17
CA CYS A 118 -3.52 8.00 -11.14
C CYS A 118 -2.17 8.39 -11.76
N GLY A 119 -1.82 7.81 -12.92
CA GLY A 119 -0.61 8.18 -13.66
C GLY A 119 -0.66 9.61 -14.20
N GLU A 120 -1.80 10.06 -14.74
CA GLU A 120 -2.02 11.42 -15.22
C GLU A 120 -1.92 12.46 -14.08
N LEU A 121 -2.56 12.16 -12.95
CA LEU A 121 -2.54 13.01 -11.74
C LEU A 121 -1.25 12.89 -10.92
N GLN A 122 -0.35 11.96 -11.30
CA GLN A 122 0.91 11.67 -10.61
C GLN A 122 0.72 11.33 -9.11
N VAL A 123 -0.40 10.68 -8.77
CA VAL A 123 -0.68 10.16 -7.43
C VAL A 123 -0.41 8.65 -7.41
N PRO A 124 0.32 8.11 -6.42
CA PRO A 124 0.55 6.68 -6.28
C PRO A 124 -0.75 5.90 -6.08
N LEU A 125 -0.86 4.75 -6.73
CA LEU A 125 -1.94 3.78 -6.52
C LEU A 125 -1.44 2.66 -5.61
N VAL A 126 -2.06 2.53 -4.43
CA VAL A 126 -1.75 1.48 -3.45
C VAL A 126 -2.66 0.28 -3.67
N LEU A 127 -2.05 -0.87 -3.87
CA LEU A 127 -2.73 -2.16 -4.05
C LEU A 127 -2.36 -3.07 -2.89
N THR A 128 -3.36 -3.64 -2.22
CA THR A 128 -3.14 -4.60 -1.13
C THR A 128 -3.32 -6.02 -1.64
N VAL A 129 -2.29 -6.84 -1.48
CA VAL A 129 -2.32 -8.26 -1.93
C VAL A 129 -3.28 -9.05 -1.07
N ARG A 130 -3.16 -8.90 0.26
CA ARG A 130 -3.96 -9.57 1.26
C ARG A 130 -3.96 -8.82 2.58
N PHE A 131 -4.97 -9.02 3.39
CA PHE A 131 -5.04 -8.51 4.77
C PHE A 131 -4.59 -9.57 5.78
N GLU A 132 -4.84 -10.83 5.51
CA GLU A 132 -4.48 -11.96 6.39
C GLU A 132 -3.86 -13.11 5.61
N ASP A 133 -3.04 -13.88 6.30
CA ASP A 133 -2.49 -15.15 5.79
C ASP A 133 -3.64 -16.14 5.52
N LEU A 134 -3.53 -16.93 4.46
CA LEU A 134 -4.55 -17.91 4.09
C LEU A 134 -4.92 -18.87 5.23
N ARG A 135 -3.96 -19.18 6.11
CA ARG A 135 -4.16 -20.06 7.28
C ARG A 135 -4.99 -19.43 8.38
N GLN A 136 -5.09 -18.11 8.40
CA GLN A 136 -5.79 -17.33 9.43
C GLN A 136 -7.01 -16.60 8.88
N ARG A 137 -7.15 -16.56 7.55
CA ARG A 137 -8.22 -15.87 6.87
C ARG A 137 -9.57 -16.47 7.23
N SER A 138 -10.53 -15.62 7.57
CA SER A 138 -11.92 -16.06 7.78
C SER A 138 -12.50 -16.68 6.51
N ALA A 139 -13.26 -17.76 6.65
CA ALA A 139 -13.99 -18.36 5.53
C ALA A 139 -15.05 -17.41 4.93
N LEU A 140 -15.41 -16.33 5.63
CA LEU A 140 -16.31 -15.29 5.14
C LEU A 140 -15.59 -14.24 4.29
N ASP A 141 -14.25 -14.16 4.35
CA ASP A 141 -13.45 -13.33 3.45
C ASP A 141 -13.17 -14.13 2.18
N VAL A 142 -14.08 -14.03 1.25
CA VAL A 142 -14.03 -14.76 -0.03
C VAL A 142 -13.16 -14.08 -1.09
N ALA A 143 -12.59 -12.93 -0.79
CA ALA A 143 -11.67 -12.26 -1.69
C ALA A 143 -10.38 -13.08 -1.84
N GLY A 144 -9.96 -13.31 -3.07
CA GLY A 144 -8.67 -13.92 -3.36
C GLY A 144 -7.51 -12.95 -3.12
N ASP A 145 -6.29 -13.44 -3.24
CA ASP A 145 -5.08 -12.62 -3.23
C ASP A 145 -4.89 -11.92 -4.58
N LEU A 146 -4.33 -10.71 -4.56
CA LEU A 146 -3.90 -10.03 -5.77
C LEU A 146 -2.81 -10.86 -6.47
N THR A 147 -2.93 -11.02 -7.78
CA THR A 147 -1.97 -11.82 -8.57
C THR A 147 -0.98 -10.95 -9.33
N ALA A 148 0.10 -11.55 -9.79
CA ALA A 148 1.09 -10.87 -10.63
C ALA A 148 0.50 -10.31 -11.92
N ALA A 149 -0.52 -10.97 -12.49
CA ALA A 149 -1.22 -10.46 -13.67
C ALA A 149 -1.90 -9.11 -13.40
N HIS A 150 -2.54 -8.93 -12.25
CA HIS A 150 -3.14 -7.64 -11.85
C HIS A 150 -2.08 -6.53 -11.78
N VAL A 151 -0.99 -6.77 -11.05
CA VAL A 151 0.05 -5.76 -10.86
C VAL A 151 0.69 -5.37 -12.19
N ARG A 152 1.04 -6.37 -13.02
CA ARG A 152 1.64 -6.11 -14.34
C ARG A 152 0.72 -5.35 -15.29
N ALA A 153 -0.57 -5.70 -15.33
CA ALA A 153 -1.55 -5.00 -16.15
C ALA A 153 -1.67 -3.52 -15.74
N LEU A 154 -1.76 -3.25 -14.43
CA LEU A 154 -1.89 -1.89 -13.93
C LEU A 154 -0.59 -1.08 -14.06
N ALA A 155 0.59 -1.71 -13.94
CA ALA A 155 1.88 -1.05 -14.19
C ALA A 155 2.04 -0.56 -15.64
N ARG A 156 1.32 -1.18 -16.58
CA ARG A 156 1.29 -0.84 -18.01
C ARG A 156 0.23 0.18 -18.40
N ALA A 157 -0.65 0.55 -17.47
CA ALA A 157 -1.77 1.44 -17.78
C ALA A 157 -1.30 2.85 -18.20
N HIS A 158 -0.19 3.33 -17.65
CA HIS A 158 0.36 4.65 -17.96
C HIS A 158 1.86 4.69 -17.66
N GLU A 159 2.65 5.42 -18.46
CA GLU A 159 4.10 5.53 -18.27
C GLU A 159 4.54 6.22 -16.96
N ARG A 160 3.66 7.01 -16.34
CA ARG A 160 3.90 7.70 -15.06
C ARG A 160 3.16 7.09 -13.88
N VAL A 161 2.40 5.99 -14.07
CA VAL A 161 1.73 5.34 -12.94
C VAL A 161 2.77 4.78 -11.97
N ARG A 162 2.57 5.02 -10.68
CA ARG A 162 3.39 4.47 -9.60
C ARG A 162 2.51 3.57 -8.75
N LEU A 163 2.90 2.31 -8.67
CA LEU A 163 2.20 1.33 -7.85
C LEU A 163 2.97 1.11 -6.55
N VAL A 164 2.25 1.12 -5.43
CA VAL A 164 2.75 0.65 -4.14
C VAL A 164 1.97 -0.61 -3.79
N VAL A 165 2.63 -1.76 -3.87
CA VAL A 165 2.02 -3.06 -3.63
C VAL A 165 2.33 -3.51 -2.22
N THR A 166 1.30 -3.64 -1.39
CA THR A 166 1.43 -3.96 0.03
C THR A 166 0.96 -5.38 0.32
N GLY A 167 1.62 -6.05 1.26
CA GLY A 167 1.26 -7.42 1.66
C GLY A 167 1.75 -8.52 0.72
N ALA A 168 2.73 -8.26 -0.12
CA ALA A 168 3.33 -9.23 -1.02
C ALA A 168 4.36 -10.12 -0.30
N GLY A 169 4.32 -11.42 -0.58
CA GLY A 169 5.43 -12.33 -0.28
C GLY A 169 6.45 -12.37 -1.41
N LYS A 170 7.60 -13.02 -1.14
CA LYS A 170 8.74 -13.13 -2.08
C LYS A 170 8.31 -13.58 -3.48
N ASP A 171 7.56 -14.67 -3.57
CA ASP A 171 7.26 -15.31 -4.86
C ASP A 171 6.43 -14.39 -5.78
N LEU A 172 5.41 -13.73 -5.23
CA LEU A 172 4.62 -12.76 -6.00
C LEU A 172 5.47 -11.58 -6.47
N LEU A 173 6.32 -11.07 -5.57
CA LEU A 173 7.19 -9.94 -5.86
C LEU A 173 8.14 -10.27 -7.02
N GLU A 174 8.82 -11.42 -6.96
CA GLU A 174 9.72 -11.88 -8.01
C GLU A 174 8.97 -12.14 -9.32
N GLU A 175 7.79 -12.80 -9.27
CA GLU A 175 6.97 -13.05 -10.46
C GLU A 175 6.58 -11.75 -11.18
N VAL A 176 6.22 -10.71 -10.41
CA VAL A 176 5.92 -9.39 -10.99
C VAL A 176 7.17 -8.76 -11.55
N HIS A 177 8.23 -8.68 -10.75
CA HIS A 177 9.48 -7.98 -11.11
C HIS A 177 10.06 -8.51 -12.41
N TRP A 178 10.24 -9.82 -12.52
CA TRP A 178 10.81 -10.44 -13.71
C TRP A 178 9.87 -10.46 -14.91
N GLY A 179 8.58 -10.23 -14.71
CA GLY A 179 7.58 -10.11 -15.77
C GLY A 179 7.38 -8.68 -16.31
N LEU A 180 8.11 -7.70 -15.77
CA LEU A 180 8.09 -6.29 -16.17
C LEU A 180 9.38 -5.90 -16.88
N THR A 181 9.29 -4.90 -17.78
CA THR A 181 10.48 -4.24 -18.34
C THR A 181 11.20 -3.41 -17.27
N PRO A 182 12.49 -3.06 -17.45
CA PRO A 182 13.21 -2.21 -16.48
C PRO A 182 12.54 -0.87 -16.21
N ASP A 183 11.85 -0.28 -17.20
CA ASP A 183 11.11 0.97 -17.03
C ASP A 183 9.83 0.78 -16.20
N GLU A 184 9.12 -0.33 -16.39
CA GLU A 184 7.96 -0.69 -15.59
C GLU A 184 8.36 -1.01 -14.16
N GLN A 185 9.46 -1.76 -13.95
CA GLN A 185 9.99 -2.12 -12.62
C GLN A 185 10.27 -0.88 -11.77
N ARG A 186 10.80 0.20 -12.37
CA ARG A 186 11.11 1.44 -11.63
C ARG A 186 9.88 2.14 -11.04
N ARG A 187 8.69 1.77 -11.47
CA ARG A 187 7.42 2.38 -11.06
C ARG A 187 6.61 1.51 -10.09
N VAL A 188 7.13 0.34 -9.72
CA VAL A 188 6.50 -0.57 -8.75
C VAL A 188 7.34 -0.63 -7.49
N PHE A 189 6.70 -0.32 -6.36
CA PHE A 189 7.30 -0.32 -5.04
C PHE A 189 6.59 -1.34 -4.15
N TRP A 190 7.31 -1.89 -3.18
CA TRP A 190 6.85 -3.00 -2.36
C TRP A 190 7.05 -2.71 -0.89
N ASP A 191 6.08 -2.98 -0.04
CA ASP A 191 6.38 -3.14 1.35
C ASP A 191 6.99 -4.53 1.61
N PHE A 192 7.55 -4.72 2.79
CA PHE A 192 8.20 -5.98 3.15
C PHE A 192 7.67 -6.58 4.47
N ALA A 193 6.50 -6.13 4.95
CA ALA A 193 5.89 -6.66 6.16
C ALA A 193 5.52 -8.15 6.07
N TRP A 194 5.37 -8.68 4.85
CA TRP A 194 5.05 -10.08 4.56
C TRP A 194 6.24 -10.87 4.00
N VAL A 195 7.40 -10.27 3.94
CA VAL A 195 8.64 -10.93 3.54
C VAL A 195 9.30 -11.53 4.78
N TRP A 196 9.80 -12.76 4.66
CA TRP A 196 10.43 -13.47 5.78
C TRP A 196 11.88 -13.02 5.97
N GLY A 197 12.23 -12.78 7.24
CA GLY A 197 13.61 -12.61 7.66
C GLY A 197 14.31 -13.96 7.91
N PRO A 198 15.40 -13.97 8.70
CA PRO A 198 16.10 -15.20 9.06
C PRO A 198 15.16 -16.27 9.67
N PRO A 199 15.41 -17.58 9.41
CA PRO A 199 16.55 -18.11 8.67
C PRO A 199 16.42 -18.08 7.14
N GLU A 200 15.25 -17.78 6.58
CA GLU A 200 14.99 -17.81 5.14
C GLU A 200 15.68 -16.66 4.40
N ASP A 201 15.87 -15.52 5.06
CA ASP A 201 16.53 -14.32 4.54
C ASP A 201 15.96 -13.79 3.21
N HIS A 202 14.65 -13.95 3.00
CA HIS A 202 14.00 -13.53 1.76
C HIS A 202 14.19 -12.03 1.51
N PHE A 203 14.16 -11.19 2.56
CA PHE A 203 14.32 -9.75 2.37
C PHE A 203 15.72 -9.40 1.90
N ALA A 204 16.76 -9.99 2.49
CA ALA A 204 18.13 -9.80 2.04
C ALA A 204 18.34 -10.30 0.60
N HIS A 205 17.71 -11.41 0.23
CA HIS A 205 17.72 -11.91 -1.15
C HIS A 205 17.06 -10.90 -2.11
N LEU A 206 15.89 -10.40 -1.78
CA LEU A 206 15.17 -9.44 -2.61
C LEU A 206 15.91 -8.11 -2.78
N ILE A 207 16.57 -7.59 -1.73
CA ILE A 207 17.42 -6.40 -1.83
C ILE A 207 18.53 -6.61 -2.87
N ARG A 208 19.15 -7.80 -2.89
CA ARG A 208 20.24 -8.12 -3.85
C ARG A 208 19.73 -8.30 -5.29
N THR A 209 18.51 -8.78 -5.47
CA THR A 209 17.97 -9.18 -6.79
C THR A 209 17.06 -8.13 -7.42
N VAL A 210 16.32 -7.40 -6.60
CA VAL A 210 15.32 -6.40 -7.03
C VAL A 210 15.80 -4.98 -6.82
N GLY A 211 16.64 -4.75 -5.80
CA GLY A 211 17.14 -3.44 -5.41
C GLY A 211 16.41 -2.85 -4.20
N ALA A 212 17.19 -2.29 -3.26
CA ALA A 212 16.65 -1.70 -2.03
C ALA A 212 15.69 -0.52 -2.29
N GLU A 213 15.96 0.23 -3.37
CA GLU A 213 15.16 1.39 -3.79
C GLU A 213 13.75 1.02 -4.27
N ARG A 214 13.45 -0.27 -4.43
CA ARG A 214 12.08 -0.75 -4.75
C ARG A 214 11.24 -1.00 -3.50
N PHE A 215 11.85 -0.95 -2.31
CA PHE A 215 11.16 -1.21 -1.05
C PHE A 215 10.78 0.08 -0.33
N VAL A 216 9.62 0.04 0.32
CA VAL A 216 9.07 1.10 1.17
C VAL A 216 8.66 0.51 2.50
N TYR A 217 8.74 1.29 3.56
CA TYR A 217 8.33 0.83 4.88
C TYR A 217 6.81 0.72 4.97
N GLY A 218 6.32 -0.43 5.39
CA GLY A 218 4.91 -0.68 5.61
C GLY A 218 4.71 -1.69 6.75
N THR A 219 3.80 -1.40 7.68
CA THR A 219 3.61 -2.25 8.88
C THR A 219 2.38 -3.13 8.84
N HIS A 220 1.36 -2.75 8.09
CA HIS A 220 0.01 -3.32 8.16
C HIS A 220 -0.63 -3.21 9.55
N TRP A 221 -0.22 -2.23 10.37
CA TRP A 221 -0.90 -1.93 11.63
C TRP A 221 -2.38 -1.60 11.38
N PRO A 222 -3.34 -2.07 12.17
CA PRO A 222 -3.24 -2.91 13.38
C PRO A 222 -3.35 -4.42 13.12
N LEU A 223 -3.38 -4.86 11.87
CA LEU A 223 -3.47 -6.28 11.50
C LEU A 223 -2.21 -7.06 11.89
N ARG A 224 -1.04 -6.41 11.82
CA ARG A 224 0.25 -6.98 12.17
C ARG A 224 0.99 -6.10 13.17
N LEU A 225 1.94 -6.71 13.87
CA LEU A 225 2.83 -5.99 14.76
C LEU A 225 3.85 -5.17 13.96
N THR A 226 4.04 -3.90 14.32
CA THR A 226 4.99 -3.01 13.67
C THR A 226 6.43 -3.50 13.73
N GLN A 227 6.76 -4.29 14.76
CA GLN A 227 8.06 -4.90 14.95
C GLN A 227 8.49 -5.84 13.82
N ASN A 228 7.56 -6.41 13.06
CA ASN A 228 7.90 -7.30 11.94
C ASN A 228 8.71 -6.57 10.86
N ALA A 229 8.25 -5.39 10.45
CA ALA A 229 8.96 -4.60 9.44
C ALA A 229 10.32 -4.10 10.00
N ARG A 230 10.34 -3.66 11.27
CA ARG A 230 11.57 -3.23 11.94
C ARG A 230 12.58 -4.38 12.02
N ALA A 231 12.15 -5.56 12.47
CA ALA A 231 13.01 -6.73 12.59
C ALA A 231 13.64 -7.14 11.25
N ASN A 232 12.93 -7.03 10.15
CA ASN A 232 13.47 -7.29 8.82
C ASN A 232 14.64 -6.34 8.46
N LEU A 233 14.58 -5.07 8.87
CA LEU A 233 15.67 -4.13 8.67
C LEU A 233 16.84 -4.39 9.65
N ASP A 234 16.54 -4.61 10.92
CA ASP A 234 17.55 -4.77 11.99
C ASP A 234 18.34 -6.08 11.82
N LEU A 235 17.75 -7.09 11.19
CA LEU A 235 18.36 -8.41 10.94
C LEU A 235 19.03 -8.53 9.56
N LEU A 236 19.08 -7.46 8.78
CA LEU A 236 19.82 -7.48 7.52
C LEU A 236 21.31 -7.79 7.78
N PRO A 237 21.96 -8.59 6.92
CA PRO A 237 23.41 -8.78 6.96
C PRO A 237 24.17 -7.44 6.90
N ASP A 238 25.34 -7.35 7.54
CA ASP A 238 26.14 -6.12 7.59
C ASP A 238 26.40 -5.50 6.21
N SER A 239 26.58 -6.34 5.19
CA SER A 239 26.78 -5.91 3.80
C SER A 239 25.56 -5.21 3.16
N LEU A 240 24.38 -5.30 3.78
CA LEU A 240 23.13 -4.70 3.30
C LEU A 240 22.53 -3.72 4.32
N ARG A 241 23.16 -3.52 5.47
CA ARG A 241 22.63 -2.67 6.56
C ARG A 241 22.43 -1.24 6.14
N ASP A 242 23.28 -0.75 5.24
CA ASP A 242 23.23 0.62 4.69
C ASP A 242 22.39 0.68 3.39
N ALA A 243 21.72 -0.43 3.00
CA ALA A 243 20.85 -0.43 1.84
C ALA A 243 19.68 0.53 2.07
N ALA A 244 19.64 1.61 1.31
CA ALA A 244 18.62 2.65 1.44
C ALA A 244 17.31 2.19 0.80
N ILE A 245 16.33 1.85 1.64
CA ILE A 245 14.94 1.71 1.16
C ILE A 245 14.35 3.09 0.87
N THR A 246 13.40 3.13 -0.06
CA THR A 246 12.74 4.38 -0.46
C THR A 246 11.79 4.87 0.63
N ASP A 247 11.86 6.16 0.97
CA ASP A 247 10.80 6.76 1.78
C ASP A 247 9.53 6.92 0.93
N ALA A 248 8.38 6.54 1.47
CA ALA A 248 7.10 6.70 0.78
C ALA A 248 6.84 8.15 0.35
N ALA A 249 7.31 9.14 1.11
CA ALA A 249 7.25 10.55 0.72
C ALA A 249 7.97 10.84 -0.61
N ALA A 250 9.08 10.15 -0.89
CA ALA A 250 9.83 10.33 -2.12
C ALA A 250 9.09 9.81 -3.36
N ILE A 251 8.18 8.84 -3.20
CA ILE A 251 7.36 8.34 -4.30
C ILE A 251 6.42 9.44 -4.83
N MET A 252 5.98 10.36 -3.98
CA MET A 252 5.15 11.49 -4.37
C MET A 252 5.90 12.56 -5.15
N THR A 253 7.19 12.72 -4.89
CA THR A 253 8.01 13.81 -5.43
C THR A 253 8.66 13.51 -6.77
N VAL A 254 8.77 12.22 -7.14
CA VAL A 254 9.34 11.82 -8.44
C VAL A 254 8.37 12.21 -9.56
N GLY A 255 8.45 13.45 -10.02
CA GLY A 255 7.63 13.98 -11.12
C GLY A 255 7.15 15.42 -10.95
N LYS A 256 7.34 16.03 -9.79
CA LYS A 256 7.21 17.49 -9.67
C LYS A 256 8.53 18.11 -10.09
N THR A 257 8.66 18.44 -11.39
CA THR A 257 9.67 19.40 -11.82
C THR A 257 9.41 20.69 -11.05
N PRO A 258 10.41 21.29 -10.37
CA PRO A 258 10.20 22.60 -9.74
C PRO A 258 9.85 23.59 -10.84
N THR A 259 8.67 24.18 -10.73
CA THR A 259 8.26 25.36 -11.53
C THR A 259 9.01 26.57 -11.08
#